data_d6eddd5346c54873e25e44487b9deac5
#
_entry.id   d6eddd5346c54873e25e44487b9deac5
#
_cell.length_a   1.000
_cell.length_b   1.000
_cell.length_c   1.000
_cell.angle_alpha   90.00
_cell.angle_beta   90.00
_cell.angle_gamma   90.00
#
_symmetry.space_group_name_H-M   'P 1'
#
loop_
_entity.id
_entity.type
_entity.pdbx_description
1 polymer ?
#
loop_
_entity_poly.entity_id
_entity_poly.type
_entity_poly.pdbx_seq_one_letter_code
_entity_poly.pdbx_strand_id
1 'polypeptide(L)'
;MQKKQKFPYLVGSKWTAQQKTWGWRHFQVVNRKNQGKFVFAEMVASCDPNVRFWINAKLLKNPSQWQAGWQSLQEMEGKENSELNIESSIISNF
;
A
#
# COMPACT_ATOMS: atom_id res chain seq x y z
N MET A 1 -3.50 18.28 26.63
CA MET A 1 -2.80 17.09 26.40
C MET A 1 -2.66 16.74 24.96
N GLN A 2 -1.46 16.42 24.61
CA GLN A 2 -1.23 16.13 23.26
C GLN A 2 -1.55 14.72 22.96
N LYS A 3 -2.23 14.47 21.89
CA LYS A 3 -2.53 13.13 21.54
C LYS A 3 -1.53 12.60 20.59
N LYS A 4 -0.96 11.46 20.89
CA LYS A 4 -0.09 10.81 19.95
C LYS A 4 -0.93 10.02 18.99
N GLN A 5 -0.45 9.90 17.78
CA GLN A 5 -1.10 9.05 16.82
C GLN A 5 -0.99 7.61 17.27
N LYS A 6 -2.07 6.89 17.15
CA LYS A 6 -2.09 5.51 17.58
C LYS A 6 -2.20 4.61 16.35
N PHE A 7 -1.33 3.65 16.30
CA PHE A 7 -1.34 2.68 15.21
C PHE A 7 -1.16 1.30 15.83
N PRO A 8 -2.20 0.81 16.53
CA PRO A 8 -2.10 -0.52 17.11
C PRO A 8 -2.03 -1.51 15.98
N TYR A 9 -1.26 -2.46 16.00
CA TYR A 9 -1.12 -3.48 14.97
C TYR A 9 -0.46 -2.94 13.69
N LEU A 10 0.32 -1.88 13.79
CA LEU A 10 0.98 -1.37 12.61
C LEU A 10 1.98 -2.38 12.07
N VAL A 11 2.87 -2.88 12.92
CA VAL A 11 3.84 -3.86 12.46
C VAL A 11 3.12 -5.16 12.16
N GLY A 12 3.37 -5.69 10.99
CA GLY A 12 2.69 -6.88 10.50
C GLY A 12 1.50 -6.57 9.62
N SER A 13 1.06 -5.31 9.58
CA SER A 13 -0.10 -4.98 8.76
C SER A 13 0.26 -5.02 7.28
N LYS A 14 -0.73 -5.35 6.46
CA LYS A 14 -0.56 -5.52 5.03
C LYS A 14 -1.30 -4.44 4.30
N TRP A 15 -0.71 -3.97 3.21
CA TRP A 15 -1.25 -2.84 2.48
C TRP A 15 -1.06 -3.02 0.99
N THR A 16 -1.98 -2.46 0.23
CA THR A 16 -1.90 -2.45 -1.23
C THR A 16 -1.76 -1.00 -1.67
N ALA A 17 -0.70 -0.70 -2.40
CA ALA A 17 -0.53 0.63 -2.96
C ALA A 17 -1.52 0.81 -4.10
N GLN A 18 -2.15 1.96 -4.17
CA GLN A 18 -3.11 2.22 -5.24
C GLN A 18 -2.42 2.33 -6.60
N GLN A 19 -1.15 2.69 -6.58
CA GLN A 19 -0.35 2.72 -7.78
C GLN A 19 0.90 1.92 -7.55
N LYS A 20 1.50 1.40 -8.60
CA LYS A 20 2.74 0.66 -8.44
C LYS A 20 3.78 1.55 -7.80
N THR A 21 4.41 1.02 -6.76
CA THR A 21 5.42 1.73 -6.01
C THR A 21 6.66 0.87 -6.04
N TRP A 22 7.73 1.37 -6.66
CA TRP A 22 8.96 0.62 -6.84
C TRP A 22 8.69 -0.70 -7.56
N GLY A 23 7.69 -0.70 -8.44
CA GLY A 23 7.36 -1.89 -9.23
C GLY A 23 6.38 -2.84 -8.57
N TRP A 24 5.96 -2.60 -7.34
CA TRP A 24 5.12 -3.52 -6.59
C TRP A 24 3.92 -2.80 -6.02
N ARG A 25 2.90 -3.58 -5.67
CA ARG A 25 1.71 -3.01 -5.05
C ARG A 25 1.41 -3.59 -3.67
N HIS A 26 1.88 -4.79 -3.38
CA HIS A 26 1.63 -5.42 -2.09
C HIS A 26 2.81 -5.21 -1.16
N PHE A 27 2.53 -4.64 0.00
CA PHE A 27 3.56 -4.32 0.98
C PHE A 27 3.13 -4.74 2.37
N GLN A 28 4.10 -4.95 3.24
CA GLN A 28 3.83 -5.25 4.62
C GLN A 28 4.71 -4.36 5.48
N VAL A 29 4.17 -3.91 6.61
CA VAL A 29 4.95 -3.13 7.55
C VAL A 29 5.75 -4.09 8.40
N VAL A 30 7.08 -3.92 8.39
CA VAL A 30 7.94 -4.82 9.15
C VAL A 30 8.59 -4.13 10.34
N ASN A 31 8.59 -2.81 10.37
CA ASN A 31 9.16 -2.08 11.48
C ASN A 31 8.41 -0.79 11.74
N ARG A 32 8.57 -0.27 12.95
CA ARG A 32 7.96 0.97 13.36
C ARG A 32 9.00 1.80 14.06
N LYS A 33 8.98 3.10 13.85
CA LYS A 33 9.88 4.01 14.48
C LYS A 33 9.11 5.24 14.92
N ASN A 34 9.29 5.60 16.18
CA ASN A 34 8.64 6.79 16.71
C ASN A 34 9.66 7.91 16.79
N GLN A 35 9.32 9.05 16.27
CA GLN A 35 10.17 10.22 16.39
C GLN A 35 9.30 11.39 16.80
N GLY A 36 9.42 11.80 18.07
CA GLY A 36 8.55 12.83 18.60
C GLY A 36 7.12 12.38 18.49
N LYS A 37 6.30 13.17 17.84
CA LYS A 37 4.90 12.84 17.67
C LYS A 37 4.63 12.09 16.37
N PHE A 38 5.65 11.81 15.60
CA PHE A 38 5.46 11.12 14.34
C PHE A 38 5.75 9.64 14.48
N VAL A 39 5.02 8.86 13.72
CA VAL A 39 5.22 7.42 13.66
C VAL A 39 5.57 7.07 12.23
N PHE A 40 6.66 6.33 12.05
CA PHE A 40 7.08 5.90 10.73
C PHE A 40 6.96 4.40 10.61
N ALA A 41 6.61 3.96 9.42
CA ALA A 41 6.47 2.55 9.12
C ALA A 41 7.47 2.16 8.04
N GLU A 42 8.15 1.04 8.25
CA GLU A 42 9.00 0.51 7.21
C GLU A 42 8.21 -0.48 6.39
N MET A 43 8.05 -0.16 5.11
CA MET A 43 7.28 -0.96 4.17
C MET A 43 8.22 -1.85 3.38
N VAL A 44 7.83 -3.10 3.21
CA VAL A 44 8.62 -4.06 2.43
C VAL A 44 7.69 -4.72 1.44
N ALA A 45 8.10 -4.78 0.19
CA ALA A 45 7.28 -5.44 -0.83
C ALA A 45 7.18 -6.93 -0.53
N SER A 46 5.99 -7.47 -0.70
CA SER A 46 5.76 -8.86 -0.33
C SER A 46 6.54 -9.82 -1.22
N CYS A 47 6.80 -9.43 -2.44
CA CYS A 47 7.50 -10.30 -3.38
C CYS A 47 8.97 -9.99 -3.54
N ASP A 48 9.45 -8.94 -2.93
CA ASP A 48 10.84 -8.55 -3.08
C ASP A 48 11.33 -7.88 -1.80
N PRO A 49 11.99 -8.62 -0.92
CA PRO A 49 12.42 -8.04 0.35
C PRO A 49 13.49 -6.97 0.22
N ASN A 50 14.08 -6.80 -0.95
CA ASN A 50 15.03 -5.73 -1.15
C ASN A 50 14.35 -4.40 -1.41
N VAL A 51 13.06 -4.40 -1.69
CA VAL A 51 12.33 -3.18 -1.90
C VAL A 51 11.70 -2.79 -0.57
N ARG A 52 12.30 -1.80 0.08
CA ARG A 52 11.82 -1.36 1.38
C ARG A 52 12.09 0.12 1.55
N PHE A 53 11.22 0.78 2.28
CA PHE A 53 11.34 2.21 2.51
C PHE A 53 10.51 2.61 3.71
N TRP A 54 10.82 3.78 4.26
CA TRP A 54 10.10 4.31 5.42
C TRP A 54 9.11 5.38 4.98
N ILE A 55 7.92 5.36 5.55
CA ILE A 55 6.96 6.41 5.30
C ILE A 55 6.33 6.83 6.62
N ASN A 56 5.77 8.02 6.67
CA ASN A 56 4.98 8.43 7.81
C ASN A 56 3.73 7.56 7.83
N ALA A 57 3.49 6.90 8.96
CA ALA A 57 2.41 5.93 9.05
C ALA A 57 1.04 6.54 8.78
N LYS A 58 0.89 7.84 9.00
CA LYS A 58 -0.40 8.45 8.75
C LYS A 58 -0.72 8.48 7.27
N LEU A 59 0.27 8.33 6.38
CA LEU A 59 -0.03 8.24 4.96
C LEU A 59 -0.82 6.98 4.63
N LEU A 60 -0.70 5.95 5.46
CA LEU A 60 -1.44 4.72 5.22
C LEU A 60 -2.94 4.93 5.40
N LYS A 61 -3.34 6.00 6.05
CA LYS A 61 -4.76 6.28 6.24
C LYS A 61 -5.35 7.03 5.06
N ASN A 62 -4.55 7.34 4.05
CA ASN A 62 -5.06 8.01 2.87
C ASN A 62 -5.52 6.98 1.85
N PRO A 63 -6.83 6.83 1.67
CA PRO A 63 -7.33 5.77 0.79
C PRO A 63 -7.03 6.00 -0.68
N SER A 64 -6.63 7.19 -1.05
CA SER A 64 -6.25 7.41 -2.44
C SER A 64 -4.86 6.87 -2.73
N GLN A 65 -4.09 6.54 -1.71
CA GLN A 65 -2.74 6.03 -1.89
C GLN A 65 -2.58 4.60 -1.41
N TRP A 66 -3.26 4.24 -0.33
CA TRP A 66 -3.09 2.92 0.27
C TRP A 66 -4.42 2.30 0.63
N GLN A 67 -4.50 0.99 0.48
CA GLN A 67 -5.67 0.23 0.85
C GLN A 67 -5.25 -0.83 1.84
N ALA A 68 -5.98 -0.96 2.94
CA ALA A 68 -5.65 -1.96 3.95
C ALA A 68 -5.84 -3.36 3.39
N GLY A 69 -4.92 -4.23 3.71
CA GLY A 69 -4.95 -5.61 3.24
C GLY A 69 -4.33 -5.74 1.87
N TRP A 70 -4.16 -6.96 1.42
CA TRP A 70 -3.64 -7.22 0.08
C TRP A 70 -4.82 -7.53 -0.83
N GLN A 71 -5.03 -6.68 -1.81
CA GLN A 71 -6.07 -6.91 -2.79
C GLN A 71 -5.62 -7.98 -3.76
N SER A 72 -6.55 -8.77 -4.25
CA SER A 72 -6.21 -9.78 -5.23
C SER A 72 -5.86 -9.12 -6.54
N LEU A 73 -5.10 -9.81 -7.35
CA LEU A 73 -4.77 -9.29 -8.66
C LEU A 73 -6.02 -9.09 -9.48
N GLN A 74 -7.00 -9.94 -9.30
CA GLN A 74 -8.23 -9.82 -10.05
C GLN A 74 -8.97 -8.54 -9.69
N GLU A 75 -8.99 -8.19 -8.42
CA GLU A 75 -9.62 -6.94 -8.00
C GLU A 75 -8.89 -5.74 -8.58
N MET A 76 -7.56 -5.80 -8.59
CA MET A 76 -6.82 -4.69 -9.12
C MET A 76 -6.97 -4.56 -10.61
N GLU A 77 -7.01 -5.68 -11.31
CA GLU A 77 -7.20 -5.63 -12.74
C GLU A 77 -8.59 -5.11 -13.08
N GLY A 78 -9.56 -5.46 -12.28
CA GLY A 78 -10.89 -4.94 -12.53
C GLY A 78 -10.94 -3.44 -12.42
N LYS A 79 -10.24 -2.89 -11.44
CA LYS A 79 -10.20 -1.45 -11.31
C LYS A 79 -9.48 -0.81 -12.48
N GLU A 80 -8.37 -1.38 -12.87
CA GLU A 80 -7.63 -0.82 -13.97
C GLU A 80 -8.41 -0.92 -15.26
N ASN A 81 -9.08 -2.02 -15.44
CA ASN A 81 -9.86 -2.20 -16.64
C ASN A 81 -11.01 -1.23 -16.72
N SER A 82 -11.56 -0.82 -15.60
CA SER A 82 -12.63 0.12 -15.71
C SER A 82 -12.14 1.47 -16.21
N GLU A 83 -10.90 1.75 -16.06
CA GLU A 83 -10.37 2.97 -16.60
C GLU A 83 -9.91 2.82 -18.02
N LEU A 84 -9.38 1.65 -18.34
CA LEU A 84 -8.88 1.46 -19.66
C LEU A 84 -9.78 0.69 -20.52
N ASN A 85 -10.91 0.33 -20.01
CA ASN A 85 -11.69 -0.68 -20.64
C ASN A 85 -12.04 -0.37 -22.02
N ILE A 86 -11.96 0.79 -22.38
CA ILE A 86 -12.32 1.14 -23.68
C ILE A 86 -11.51 0.39 -24.64
N GLU A 87 -10.23 0.47 -24.58
CA GLU A 87 -9.50 -0.23 -25.51
C GLU A 87 -9.12 -1.56 -25.05
N SER A 88 -8.95 -1.74 -23.81
CA SER A 88 -8.47 -3.00 -23.39
C SER A 88 -9.47 -4.10 -23.62
N SER A 89 -10.70 -3.79 -23.63
CA SER A 89 -11.66 -4.82 -23.85
C SER A 89 -11.52 -5.39 -25.18
N ILE A 90 -10.82 -4.78 -26.03
CA ILE A 90 -10.65 -5.29 -27.30
C ILE A 90 -9.50 -6.15 -27.42
N ILE A 91 -8.58 -5.77 -26.84
CA ILE A 91 -7.48 -6.54 -26.87
C ILE A 91 -7.57 -7.75 -26.20
N SER A 92 -8.11 -8.02 -25.95
CA SER A 92 -8.05 -8.92 -25.28
C SER A 92 -8.19 -9.90 -25.26
N ASN A 93 -8.18 -9.69 -25.63
CA ASN A 93 -8.26 -10.13 -25.41
C ASN A 93 -7.74 -10.48 -25.26
N PHE A 94 -7.54 -10.47 -25.28
CA PHE A 94 -7.19 -10.47 -24.99
C PHE A 94 -7.16 -10.83 -24.74
#